data_afbc05995efca7e2cadba6cf8025f9ab
#
_entry.id   afbc05995efca7e2cadba6cf8025f9ab
#
_cell.length_a   1.000
_cell.length_b   1.000
_cell.length_c   1.000
_cell.angle_alpha   90.00
_cell.angle_beta   90.00
_cell.angle_gamma   90.00
#
_symmetry.space_group_name_H-M   'P 1'
#
loop_
_entity.id
_entity.type
_entity.pdbx_description
1 polymer ?
#
loop_
_entity_poly.entity_id
_entity_poly.type
_entity_poly.pdbx_seq_one_letter_code
_entity_poly.pdbx_strand_id
1 'polypeptide(L)'
;MIDLSRLTKKSGDYAFGPRAAVTDRVLMEVAEQYEIEVSNRFIAIKPADLPARYGPDSRVLETTKYDGEGVFVYFEAGRTPEIFTFNAPSGRARVGLPCLKELAANLKSRGLKKAMLRAELYIRETVDGRRCASADVTRASYSNDPADANRFKLAVLDVIMQDGRDMRAHQSDFLTIWKLIGDLAGTNVEKLVHRAEGSEVSGADLTKLFEQKTTGGLEGLVIRRLDRPEVCKLKPRRTVDAAVVGFVEGEFEGNYGMMSLLTALAYPAGERGLQLQSVARVGSGFNDQDRVDWLSRLSTLRVDAPLAMSDSDGRTIRFVKPGFVVELEAEDILPADEEASGQQVFGWNNSRWSFDGLAACPRLLLPTFGRLRADKDFTPQAVRLTQLTGREVATPELINRNLPALEIMRREVYTKEVKGALAVRKLVVGRRPATAGAFPYVIFWTDFSAGRKTPLEVTTLFAHTETRAEALVKKLIEENVTKGFDLVGAPKPAAAPAPAEAETDEAKPKKKAAKKKAAE
;
A
#
# COMPACT_ATOMS: atom_id res chain seq x y z
N MET A 1 13.14 -26.73 2.54
CA MET A 1 14.00 -26.32 3.66
C MET A 1 14.46 -24.89 3.42
N ILE A 2 15.39 -24.36 4.19
CA ILE A 2 15.93 -23.02 3.97
C ILE A 2 17.35 -23.09 3.38
N ASP A 3 17.61 -22.30 2.36
CA ASP A 3 18.92 -22.14 1.71
C ASP A 3 19.67 -20.98 2.39
N LEU A 4 20.61 -21.30 3.26
CA LEU A 4 21.38 -20.33 4.03
C LEU A 4 22.29 -19.44 3.17
N SER A 5 22.67 -19.89 1.96
CA SER A 5 23.51 -19.11 1.04
C SER A 5 22.80 -17.85 0.51
N ARG A 6 21.46 -17.83 0.56
CA ARG A 6 20.62 -16.70 0.17
C ARG A 6 20.34 -15.71 1.30
N LEU A 7 20.87 -15.99 2.50
CA LEU A 7 20.72 -15.10 3.64
C LEU A 7 21.99 -14.27 3.83
N THR A 8 21.81 -12.98 4.12
CA THR A 8 22.90 -12.09 4.51
C THR A 8 23.07 -12.15 6.02
N LYS A 9 24.27 -12.50 6.48
CA LYS A 9 24.62 -12.45 7.90
C LYS A 9 24.56 -10.99 8.37
N LYS A 10 23.91 -10.76 9.51
CA LYS A 10 23.74 -9.44 10.12
C LYS A 10 24.60 -9.29 11.37
N SER A 11 24.28 -10.01 12.44
CA SER A 11 25.02 -9.95 13.70
C SER A 11 25.00 -11.30 14.42
N GLY A 12 26.12 -11.75 14.96
CA GLY A 12 26.21 -13.05 15.64
C GLY A 12 25.72 -14.18 14.73
N ASP A 13 24.72 -14.94 15.17
CA ASP A 13 24.07 -16.00 14.40
C ASP A 13 22.90 -15.51 13.56
N TYR A 14 22.50 -14.26 13.72
CA TYR A 14 21.37 -13.69 12.98
C TYR A 14 21.72 -13.50 11.51
N ALA A 15 20.93 -14.10 10.65
CA ALA A 15 20.95 -13.89 9.22
C ALA A 15 19.53 -13.69 8.67
N PHE A 16 19.43 -12.89 7.65
CA PHE A 16 18.20 -12.35 7.10
C PHE A 16 18.27 -12.33 5.56
N GLY A 17 17.17 -12.65 4.91
CA GLY A 17 17.11 -12.65 3.45
C GLY A 17 15.68 -12.73 2.90
N PRO A 18 15.53 -12.87 1.58
CA PRO A 18 14.22 -12.97 0.96
C PRO A 18 13.54 -14.30 1.33
N ARG A 19 12.19 -14.30 1.36
CA ARG A 19 11.38 -15.51 1.54
C ARG A 19 11.77 -16.64 0.56
N ALA A 20 12.22 -16.31 -0.63
CA ALA A 20 12.70 -17.28 -1.62
C ALA A 20 13.91 -18.14 -1.17
N ALA A 21 14.53 -17.80 -0.02
CA ALA A 21 15.48 -18.69 0.65
C ALA A 21 14.81 -19.96 1.21
N VAL A 22 13.51 -19.93 1.49
CA VAL A 22 12.74 -21.13 1.86
C VAL A 22 12.35 -21.88 0.59
N THR A 23 12.98 -23.01 0.36
CA THR A 23 12.87 -23.82 -0.86
C THR A 23 11.90 -25.00 -0.74
N ASP A 24 11.38 -25.25 0.44
CA ASP A 24 10.43 -26.33 0.72
C ASP A 24 9.02 -25.94 0.25
N ARG A 25 8.57 -26.56 -0.83
CA ARG A 25 7.25 -26.25 -1.43
C ARG A 25 6.09 -26.65 -0.53
N VAL A 26 6.17 -27.80 0.14
CA VAL A 26 5.10 -28.27 1.03
C VAL A 26 4.92 -27.31 2.20
N LEU A 27 6.03 -26.85 2.79
CA LEU A 27 6.00 -25.87 3.86
C LEU A 27 5.37 -24.55 3.40
N MET A 28 5.66 -24.12 2.17
CA MET A 28 5.08 -22.90 1.59
C MET A 28 3.60 -23.05 1.30
N GLU A 29 3.18 -24.19 0.74
CA GLU A 29 1.77 -24.48 0.48
C GLU A 29 0.94 -24.47 1.77
N VAL A 30 1.45 -25.09 2.84
CA VAL A 30 0.79 -25.07 4.16
C VAL A 30 0.66 -23.65 4.70
N ALA A 31 1.71 -22.82 4.56
CA ALA A 31 1.66 -21.41 4.99
C ALA A 31 0.65 -20.59 4.18
N GLU A 32 0.64 -20.73 2.87
CA GLU A 32 -0.27 -20.01 1.97
C GLU A 32 -1.73 -20.44 2.21
N GLN A 33 -1.98 -21.73 2.40
CA GLN A 33 -3.31 -22.23 2.78
C GLN A 33 -3.77 -21.67 4.12
N TYR A 34 -2.89 -21.59 5.13
CA TYR A 34 -3.23 -20.99 6.42
C TYR A 34 -3.63 -19.51 6.27
N GLU A 35 -2.89 -18.74 5.46
CA GLU A 35 -3.28 -17.34 5.20
C GLU A 35 -4.67 -17.24 4.57
N ILE A 36 -4.99 -18.09 3.59
CA ILE A 36 -6.29 -18.09 2.92
C ILE A 36 -7.43 -18.57 3.84
N GLU A 37 -7.23 -19.67 4.55
CA GLU A 37 -8.27 -20.35 5.30
C GLU A 37 -8.51 -19.76 6.68
N VAL A 38 -7.47 -19.13 7.29
CA VAL A 38 -7.51 -18.63 8.66
C VAL A 38 -7.30 -17.12 8.71
N SER A 39 -6.09 -16.63 8.37
CA SER A 39 -5.70 -15.23 8.61
C SER A 39 -6.55 -14.22 7.84
N ASN A 40 -6.88 -14.51 6.57
CA ASN A 40 -7.66 -13.62 5.70
C ASN A 40 -9.16 -13.63 6.03
N ARG A 41 -9.63 -14.56 6.86
CA ARG A 41 -11.01 -14.62 7.32
C ARG A 41 -11.28 -13.78 8.57
N PHE A 42 -10.25 -13.19 9.15
CA PHE A 42 -10.41 -12.31 10.32
C PHE A 42 -11.09 -11.01 9.91
N ILE A 43 -12.19 -10.70 10.60
CA ILE A 43 -13.05 -9.56 10.31
C ILE A 43 -12.54 -8.33 11.05
N ALA A 44 -12.24 -7.25 10.32
CA ALA A 44 -11.95 -5.96 10.95
C ALA A 44 -13.26 -5.31 11.42
N ILE A 45 -13.34 -4.94 12.70
CA ILE A 45 -14.50 -4.27 13.29
C ILE A 45 -14.12 -2.95 13.94
N LYS A 46 -15.09 -2.04 14.04
CA LYS A 46 -14.94 -0.77 14.76
C LYS A 46 -15.32 -0.95 16.24
N PRO A 47 -14.76 -0.13 17.17
CA PRO A 47 -15.17 -0.18 18.58
C PRO A 47 -16.68 0.02 18.80
N ALA A 48 -17.32 0.84 17.98
CA ALA A 48 -18.76 1.07 18.03
C ALA A 48 -19.61 -0.18 17.70
N ASP A 49 -19.03 -1.16 16.99
CA ASP A 49 -19.73 -2.38 16.58
C ASP A 49 -19.78 -3.43 17.72
N LEU A 50 -18.96 -3.27 18.78
CA LEU A 50 -18.81 -4.25 19.86
C LEU A 50 -20.14 -4.61 20.53
N PRO A 51 -20.97 -3.64 21.00
CA PRO A 51 -22.21 -3.97 21.72
C PRO A 51 -23.25 -4.70 20.85
N ALA A 52 -23.28 -4.36 19.55
CA ALA A 52 -24.21 -5.01 18.61
C ALA A 52 -23.77 -6.43 18.23
N ARG A 53 -22.44 -6.66 18.20
CA ARG A 53 -21.88 -7.95 17.76
C ARG A 53 -21.73 -8.95 18.89
N TYR A 54 -21.41 -8.48 20.08
CA TYR A 54 -21.19 -9.29 21.27
C TYR A 54 -22.18 -8.88 22.36
N GLY A 55 -23.28 -9.65 22.49
CA GLY A 55 -24.21 -9.46 23.59
C GLY A 55 -23.53 -9.69 24.97
N PRO A 56 -24.15 -9.26 26.08
CA PRO A 56 -23.56 -9.36 27.41
C PRO A 56 -23.11 -10.77 27.80
N ASP A 57 -23.88 -11.79 27.38
CA ASP A 57 -23.64 -13.20 27.70
C ASP A 57 -22.70 -13.91 26.71
N SER A 58 -22.23 -13.21 25.67
CA SER A 58 -21.27 -13.78 24.71
C SER A 58 -19.95 -14.09 25.41
N ARG A 59 -19.50 -15.35 25.31
CA ARG A 59 -18.16 -15.74 25.82
C ARG A 59 -17.16 -15.69 24.68
N VAL A 60 -16.07 -15.00 24.90
CA VAL A 60 -15.00 -14.82 23.91
C VAL A 60 -13.63 -15.01 24.54
N LEU A 61 -12.69 -15.46 23.74
CA LEU A 61 -11.26 -15.35 24.05
C LEU A 61 -10.75 -14.07 23.38
N GLU A 62 -10.37 -13.08 24.20
CA GLU A 62 -9.66 -11.92 23.74
C GLU A 62 -8.16 -12.14 23.83
N THR A 63 -7.41 -11.69 22.85
CA THR A 63 -5.95 -11.67 22.90
C THR A 63 -5.42 -10.32 22.42
N THR A 64 -4.27 -9.92 22.96
CA THR A 64 -3.59 -8.70 22.54
C THR A 64 -3.27 -8.77 21.05
N LYS A 65 -3.63 -7.71 20.31
CA LYS A 65 -3.18 -7.52 18.93
C LYS A 65 -1.78 -6.88 18.99
N TYR A 66 -0.79 -7.65 18.61
CA TYR A 66 0.60 -7.18 18.53
C TYR A 66 0.82 -6.41 17.22
N ASP A 67 1.65 -5.37 17.28
CA ASP A 67 2.04 -4.55 16.14
C ASP A 67 3.47 -4.92 15.71
N GLY A 68 3.55 -5.93 14.88
CA GLY A 68 4.80 -6.51 14.43
C GLY A 68 4.75 -6.98 12.99
N GLU A 69 5.51 -8.01 12.71
CA GLU A 69 5.42 -8.77 11.47
C GLU A 69 4.88 -10.17 11.76
N GLY A 70 3.73 -10.48 11.15
CA GLY A 70 3.20 -11.83 11.20
C GLY A 70 4.12 -12.81 10.47
N VAL A 71 4.62 -13.84 11.18
CA VAL A 71 5.58 -14.81 10.67
C VAL A 71 5.11 -16.24 10.88
N PHE A 72 5.54 -17.12 9.99
CA PHE A 72 5.52 -18.55 10.24
C PHE A 72 6.85 -18.95 10.87
N VAL A 73 6.79 -19.83 11.87
CA VAL A 73 7.95 -20.41 12.52
C VAL A 73 7.97 -21.89 12.20
N TYR A 74 9.07 -22.37 11.64
CA TYR A 74 9.28 -23.79 11.41
C TYR A 74 10.42 -24.29 12.29
N PHE A 75 10.17 -25.41 12.96
CA PHE A 75 11.11 -26.13 13.83
C PHE A 75 11.21 -27.58 13.42
N GLU A 76 12.45 -28.11 13.36
CA GLU A 76 12.72 -29.56 13.19
C GLU A 76 14.00 -29.93 13.94
N ALA A 77 13.84 -30.74 14.98
CA ALA A 77 14.96 -31.16 15.85
C ALA A 77 16.05 -31.89 15.07
N GLY A 78 17.32 -31.60 15.39
CA GLY A 78 18.48 -32.24 14.78
C GLY A 78 18.85 -31.72 13.39
N ARG A 79 18.16 -30.69 12.88
CA ARG A 79 18.52 -30.03 11.62
C ARG A 79 19.37 -28.77 11.83
N THR A 80 19.95 -28.29 10.75
CA THR A 80 20.69 -27.02 10.73
C THR A 80 20.17 -26.13 9.61
N PRO A 81 19.55 -24.97 9.92
CA PRO A 81 19.14 -24.51 11.26
C PRO A 81 17.93 -25.32 11.76
N GLU A 82 17.86 -25.56 13.08
CA GLU A 82 16.72 -26.27 13.68
C GLU A 82 15.42 -25.45 13.64
N ILE A 83 15.54 -24.13 13.62
CA ILE A 83 14.41 -23.22 13.65
C ILE A 83 14.66 -21.99 12.77
N PHE A 84 13.65 -21.54 12.08
CA PHE A 84 13.66 -20.31 11.30
C PHE A 84 12.26 -19.70 11.18
N THR A 85 12.20 -18.40 10.84
CA THR A 85 10.95 -17.73 10.48
C THR A 85 10.92 -17.35 9.01
N PHE A 86 9.69 -17.25 8.48
CA PHE A 86 9.44 -16.72 7.14
C PHE A 86 8.05 -16.12 7.03
N ASN A 87 7.86 -15.23 6.06
CA ASN A 87 6.55 -14.71 5.68
C ASN A 87 6.03 -15.44 4.44
N ALA A 88 4.71 -15.51 4.27
CA ALA A 88 4.06 -16.03 3.07
C ALA A 88 2.88 -15.10 2.69
N PRO A 89 2.57 -14.95 1.38
CA PRO A 89 3.22 -15.57 0.21
C PRO A 89 4.54 -14.90 -0.18
N SER A 90 4.85 -13.72 0.33
CA SER A 90 6.05 -12.94 0.04
C SER A 90 6.67 -12.40 1.33
N GLY A 91 7.83 -11.79 1.24
CA GLY A 91 8.52 -11.17 2.37
C GLY A 91 9.89 -11.76 2.65
N ARG A 92 10.16 -12.12 3.90
CA ARG A 92 11.50 -12.35 4.42
C ARG A 92 11.63 -13.71 5.09
N ALA A 93 12.87 -14.20 5.20
CA ALA A 93 13.25 -15.34 6.03
C ALA A 93 14.35 -14.93 7.01
N ARG A 94 14.33 -15.47 8.24
CA ARG A 94 15.26 -15.13 9.31
C ARG A 94 15.67 -16.38 10.08
N VAL A 95 16.96 -16.44 10.44
CA VAL A 95 17.54 -17.48 11.31
C VAL A 95 18.34 -16.84 12.43
N GLY A 96 18.56 -17.56 13.52
CA GLY A 96 19.53 -17.20 14.55
C GLY A 96 19.10 -16.09 15.51
N LEU A 97 17.85 -15.59 15.45
CA LEU A 97 17.34 -14.65 16.44
C LEU A 97 17.31 -15.29 17.85
N PRO A 98 17.60 -14.53 18.92
CA PRO A 98 17.54 -15.04 20.30
C PRO A 98 16.17 -15.62 20.68
N CYS A 99 15.07 -14.98 20.28
CA CYS A 99 13.71 -15.48 20.50
C CYS A 99 13.47 -16.84 19.82
N LEU A 100 14.05 -17.09 18.65
CA LEU A 100 13.94 -18.39 17.98
C LEU A 100 14.72 -19.47 18.73
N LYS A 101 15.90 -19.14 19.28
CA LYS A 101 16.69 -20.10 20.08
C LYS A 101 15.94 -20.49 21.35
N GLU A 102 15.30 -19.52 22.03
CA GLU A 102 14.48 -19.78 23.22
C GLU A 102 13.28 -20.69 22.85
N LEU A 103 12.57 -20.40 21.75
CA LEU A 103 11.47 -21.24 21.30
C LEU A 103 11.93 -22.66 20.96
N ALA A 104 13.05 -22.84 20.25
CA ALA A 104 13.59 -24.15 19.93
C ALA A 104 13.91 -24.97 21.21
N ALA A 105 14.47 -24.31 22.23
CA ALA A 105 14.74 -24.96 23.53
C ALA A 105 13.43 -25.40 24.21
N ASN A 106 12.40 -24.55 24.19
CA ASN A 106 11.08 -24.87 24.75
C ASN A 106 10.44 -26.08 24.03
N LEU A 107 10.43 -26.08 22.70
CA LEU A 107 9.86 -27.18 21.90
C LEU A 107 10.60 -28.50 22.13
N LYS A 108 11.94 -28.47 22.20
CA LYS A 108 12.75 -29.65 22.54
C LYS A 108 12.46 -30.19 23.94
N SER A 109 12.35 -29.31 24.93
CA SER A 109 12.07 -29.72 26.31
C SER A 109 10.72 -30.43 26.45
N ARG A 110 9.79 -30.17 25.51
CA ARG A 110 8.49 -30.86 25.39
C ARG A 110 8.52 -32.10 24.50
N GLY A 111 9.69 -32.47 24.00
CA GLY A 111 9.89 -33.68 23.18
C GLY A 111 9.40 -33.55 21.74
N LEU A 112 9.08 -32.36 21.26
CA LEU A 112 8.65 -32.16 19.87
C LEU A 112 9.81 -32.41 18.92
N LYS A 113 9.52 -33.10 17.82
CA LYS A 113 10.47 -33.35 16.72
C LYS A 113 10.28 -32.35 15.60
N LYS A 114 9.03 -31.92 15.36
CA LYS A 114 8.67 -31.03 14.25
C LYS A 114 7.48 -30.17 14.60
N ALA A 115 7.54 -28.87 14.31
CA ALA A 115 6.42 -27.97 14.50
C ALA A 115 6.40 -26.85 13.44
N MET A 116 5.19 -26.39 13.11
CA MET A 116 4.95 -25.16 12.38
C MET A 116 3.96 -24.31 13.17
N LEU A 117 4.35 -23.09 13.48
CA LEU A 117 3.59 -22.16 14.30
C LEU A 117 3.31 -20.87 13.53
N ARG A 118 2.23 -20.20 13.87
CA ARG A 118 1.97 -18.81 13.50
C ARG A 118 2.34 -17.91 14.67
N ALA A 119 3.09 -16.86 14.42
CA ALA A 119 3.52 -15.94 15.47
C ALA A 119 3.58 -14.49 14.96
N GLU A 120 3.61 -13.55 15.90
CA GLU A 120 3.95 -12.16 15.64
C GLU A 120 5.36 -11.88 16.14
N LEU A 121 6.26 -11.46 15.23
CA LEU A 121 7.59 -10.98 15.56
C LEU A 121 7.48 -9.48 15.82
N TYR A 122 7.78 -9.04 17.04
CA TYR A 122 7.52 -7.67 17.48
C TYR A 122 8.63 -7.14 18.42
N ILE A 123 8.61 -5.84 18.68
CA ILE A 123 9.48 -5.16 19.65
C ILE A 123 8.59 -4.52 20.71
N ARG A 124 8.80 -4.86 21.99
CA ARG A 124 7.94 -4.39 23.11
C ARG A 124 8.29 -3.00 23.60
N GLU A 125 9.47 -2.51 23.31
CA GLU A 125 9.98 -1.25 23.81
C GLU A 125 9.19 -0.04 23.30
N THR A 126 9.31 1.05 24.05
CA THR A 126 8.84 2.37 23.63
C THR A 126 10.03 3.18 23.11
N VAL A 127 9.89 3.75 21.92
CA VAL A 127 10.88 4.64 21.31
C VAL A 127 10.25 6.01 21.15
N ASP A 128 10.90 7.05 21.67
CA ASP A 128 10.42 8.45 21.63
C ASP A 128 9.00 8.64 22.17
N GLY A 129 8.66 7.91 23.23
CA GLY A 129 7.33 7.97 23.86
C GLY A 129 6.21 7.25 23.09
N ARG A 130 6.52 6.58 21.98
CA ARG A 130 5.59 5.74 21.22
C ARG A 130 5.95 4.26 21.29
N ARG A 131 4.96 3.42 21.19
CA ARG A 131 5.13 1.98 21.00
C ARG A 131 5.84 1.71 19.66
N CYS A 132 6.74 0.71 19.65
CA CYS A 132 7.28 0.18 18.41
C CYS A 132 6.18 -0.49 17.57
N ALA A 133 6.24 -0.28 16.27
CA ALA A 133 5.32 -0.81 15.28
C ALA A 133 6.05 -1.71 14.27
N SER A 134 5.33 -2.27 13.32
CA SER A 134 5.89 -3.12 12.26
C SER A 134 7.05 -2.46 11.47
N ALA A 135 7.02 -1.14 11.33
CA ALA A 135 8.12 -0.38 10.70
C ALA A 135 9.43 -0.47 11.51
N ASP A 136 9.35 -0.46 12.85
CA ASP A 136 10.52 -0.60 13.72
C ASP A 136 11.08 -2.02 13.67
N VAL A 137 10.21 -3.04 13.59
CA VAL A 137 10.58 -4.44 13.36
C VAL A 137 11.33 -4.59 12.03
N THR A 138 10.82 -3.95 10.99
CA THR A 138 11.48 -3.92 9.68
C THR A 138 12.86 -3.26 9.76
N ARG A 139 12.97 -2.07 10.37
CA ARG A 139 14.24 -1.35 10.53
C ARG A 139 15.27 -2.18 11.30
N ALA A 140 14.88 -2.74 12.45
CA ALA A 140 15.73 -3.59 13.26
C ALA A 140 16.17 -4.87 12.52
N SER A 141 15.32 -5.42 11.64
CA SER A 141 15.66 -6.59 10.82
C SER A 141 16.82 -6.32 9.84
N TYR A 142 16.99 -5.09 9.37
CA TYR A 142 18.09 -4.72 8.49
C TYR A 142 19.37 -4.30 9.22
N SER A 143 19.29 -4.07 10.52
CA SER A 143 20.43 -3.61 11.33
C SER A 143 21.54 -4.67 11.41
N ASN A 144 22.78 -4.21 11.49
CA ASN A 144 23.94 -5.03 11.77
C ASN A 144 24.35 -4.95 13.27
N ASP A 145 23.64 -4.14 14.07
CA ASP A 145 23.88 -4.04 15.50
C ASP A 145 23.32 -5.27 16.24
N PRO A 146 24.14 -5.99 17.01
CA PRO A 146 23.67 -7.11 17.83
C PRO A 146 22.58 -6.73 18.83
N ALA A 147 22.58 -5.48 19.30
CA ALA A 147 21.56 -4.98 20.23
C ALA A 147 20.16 -5.06 19.63
N ASP A 148 20.02 -4.74 18.34
CA ASP A 148 18.73 -4.79 17.67
C ASP A 148 18.17 -6.21 17.54
N ALA A 149 19.03 -7.23 17.33
CA ALA A 149 18.60 -8.62 17.27
C ALA A 149 18.06 -9.12 18.64
N ASN A 150 18.52 -8.55 19.74
CA ASN A 150 18.08 -8.89 21.10
C ASN A 150 16.73 -8.26 21.48
N ARG A 151 16.27 -7.25 20.75
CA ARG A 151 14.99 -6.57 21.02
C ARG A 151 13.78 -7.36 20.53
N PHE A 152 13.99 -8.31 19.59
CA PHE A 152 12.89 -9.09 19.04
C PHE A 152 12.27 -10.02 20.05
N LYS A 153 10.95 -9.95 20.16
CA LYS A 153 10.10 -10.90 20.88
C LYS A 153 9.18 -11.63 19.91
N LEU A 154 8.71 -12.78 20.32
CA LEU A 154 7.84 -13.64 19.54
C LEU A 154 6.58 -13.99 20.34
N ALA A 155 5.44 -13.45 19.94
CA ALA A 155 4.14 -13.84 20.47
C ALA A 155 3.55 -14.95 19.58
N VAL A 156 3.46 -16.16 20.11
CA VAL A 156 2.89 -17.31 19.38
C VAL A 156 1.38 -17.19 19.38
N LEU A 157 0.79 -17.24 18.18
CA LEU A 157 -0.63 -17.00 17.92
C LEU A 157 -1.41 -18.28 17.64
N ASP A 158 -0.76 -19.28 16.99
CA ASP A 158 -1.41 -20.52 16.58
C ASP A 158 -0.40 -21.66 16.39
N VAL A 159 -0.90 -22.90 16.45
CA VAL A 159 -0.18 -24.13 16.10
C VAL A 159 -0.78 -24.69 14.82
N ILE A 160 0.01 -24.69 13.75
CA ILE A 160 -0.42 -25.14 12.42
C ILE A 160 -0.18 -26.64 12.25
N MET A 161 1.01 -27.09 12.67
CA MET A 161 1.42 -28.48 12.58
C MET A 161 2.27 -28.87 13.79
N GLN A 162 2.03 -30.07 14.30
CA GLN A 162 2.81 -30.68 15.38
C GLN A 162 3.12 -32.14 15.05
N ASP A 163 4.41 -32.49 14.94
CA ASP A 163 4.91 -33.85 14.65
C ASP A 163 4.20 -34.54 13.47
N GLY A 164 3.95 -33.77 12.39
CA GLY A 164 3.27 -34.23 11.18
C GLY A 164 1.75 -34.22 11.24
N ARG A 165 1.16 -33.87 12.39
CA ARG A 165 -0.28 -33.71 12.54
C ARG A 165 -0.70 -32.28 12.17
N ASP A 166 -1.67 -32.15 11.28
CA ASP A 166 -2.32 -30.87 10.97
C ASP A 166 -3.24 -30.47 12.15
N MET A 167 -2.97 -29.30 12.73
CA MET A 167 -3.70 -28.74 13.86
C MET A 167 -4.81 -27.77 13.44
N ARG A 168 -4.92 -27.40 12.15
CA ARG A 168 -5.90 -26.43 11.64
C ARG A 168 -7.34 -26.94 11.80
N ALA A 169 -7.55 -28.25 11.77
CA ALA A 169 -8.85 -28.87 12.00
C ALA A 169 -9.45 -28.58 13.40
N HIS A 170 -8.62 -28.14 14.34
CA HIS A 170 -9.02 -27.82 15.72
C HIS A 170 -9.38 -26.34 15.93
N GLN A 171 -9.48 -25.53 14.86
CA GLN A 171 -9.86 -24.11 14.98
C GLN A 171 -11.24 -23.88 15.59
N SER A 172 -12.14 -24.87 15.55
CA SER A 172 -13.43 -24.83 16.24
C SER A 172 -13.31 -24.87 17.77
N ASP A 173 -12.19 -25.37 18.31
CA ASP A 173 -11.85 -25.35 19.74
C ASP A 173 -10.52 -24.62 19.96
N PHE A 174 -10.49 -23.35 19.61
CA PHE A 174 -9.29 -22.54 19.73
C PHE A 174 -8.81 -22.39 21.19
N LEU A 175 -9.68 -22.53 22.17
CA LEU A 175 -9.29 -22.44 23.59
C LEU A 175 -8.32 -23.57 23.96
N THR A 176 -8.50 -24.76 23.44
CA THR A 176 -7.56 -25.88 23.61
C THR A 176 -6.24 -25.59 22.91
N ILE A 177 -6.26 -25.04 21.69
CA ILE A 177 -5.04 -24.62 20.98
C ILE A 177 -4.31 -23.51 21.76
N TRP A 178 -5.05 -22.53 22.28
CA TRP A 178 -4.47 -21.44 23.06
C TRP A 178 -3.79 -21.91 24.35
N LYS A 179 -4.35 -22.91 25.04
CA LYS A 179 -3.70 -23.57 26.19
C LYS A 179 -2.44 -24.30 25.75
N LEU A 180 -2.51 -25.10 24.68
CA LEU A 180 -1.34 -25.78 24.11
C LEU A 180 -0.21 -24.81 23.76
N ILE A 181 -0.51 -23.65 23.16
CA ILE A 181 0.50 -22.62 22.89
C ILE A 181 1.18 -22.17 24.20
N GLY A 182 0.42 -22.01 25.28
CA GLY A 182 0.97 -21.68 26.60
C GLY A 182 1.94 -22.73 27.13
N ASP A 183 1.66 -24.01 26.88
CA ASP A 183 2.56 -25.10 27.23
C ASP A 183 3.82 -25.11 26.38
N LEU A 184 3.75 -24.75 25.11
CA LEU A 184 4.88 -24.76 24.17
C LEU A 184 5.77 -23.51 24.26
N ALA A 185 5.15 -22.33 24.36
CA ALA A 185 5.83 -21.04 24.28
C ALA A 185 6.00 -20.34 25.65
N GLY A 186 5.28 -20.82 26.68
CA GLY A 186 5.16 -20.12 27.96
C GLY A 186 4.11 -19.01 27.92
N THR A 187 3.80 -18.46 29.10
CA THR A 187 2.78 -17.40 29.27
C THR A 187 3.36 -16.08 29.77
N ASN A 188 4.64 -16.06 30.12
CA ASN A 188 5.29 -14.87 30.66
C ASN A 188 5.72 -13.91 29.53
N VAL A 189 5.02 -12.81 29.37
CA VAL A 189 5.24 -11.76 28.36
C VAL A 189 6.59 -11.03 28.48
N GLU A 190 7.29 -11.17 29.62
CA GLU A 190 8.64 -10.60 29.80
C GLU A 190 9.70 -11.44 29.09
N LYS A 191 9.44 -12.71 28.81
CA LYS A 191 10.34 -13.59 28.06
C LYS A 191 10.39 -13.19 26.58
N LEU A 192 11.41 -13.65 25.87
CA LEU A 192 11.55 -13.41 24.43
C LEU A 192 10.48 -14.14 23.63
N VAL A 193 9.98 -15.26 24.16
CA VAL A 193 8.90 -16.05 23.56
C VAL A 193 7.78 -16.25 24.58
N HIS A 194 6.56 -16.07 24.13
CA HIS A 194 5.37 -16.32 24.94
C HIS A 194 4.14 -16.55 24.06
N ARG A 195 3.12 -17.17 24.61
CA ARG A 195 1.78 -17.19 24.01
C ARG A 195 1.21 -15.78 23.95
N ALA A 196 0.42 -15.46 22.91
CA ALA A 196 -0.32 -14.20 22.88
C ALA A 196 -1.08 -13.99 24.20
N GLU A 197 -0.85 -12.84 24.85
CA GLU A 197 -1.50 -12.47 26.10
C GLU A 197 -3.01 -12.30 25.86
N GLY A 198 -3.81 -12.85 26.76
CA GLY A 198 -5.26 -12.76 26.63
C GLY A 198 -5.98 -13.50 27.74
N SER A 199 -7.30 -13.40 27.71
CA SER A 199 -8.20 -14.01 28.68
C SER A 199 -9.57 -14.31 28.09
N GLU A 200 -10.28 -15.24 28.74
CA GLU A 200 -11.69 -15.47 28.45
C GLU A 200 -12.52 -14.42 29.19
N VAL A 201 -13.37 -13.69 28.44
CA VAL A 201 -14.17 -12.59 28.96
C VAL A 201 -15.60 -12.63 28.42
N SER A 202 -16.50 -11.87 29.08
CA SER A 202 -17.86 -11.66 28.58
C SER A 202 -17.90 -10.55 27.52
N GLY A 203 -18.93 -10.57 26.67
CA GLY A 203 -19.16 -9.48 25.70
C GLY A 203 -19.38 -8.13 26.38
N ALA A 204 -19.93 -8.10 27.59
CA ALA A 204 -20.16 -6.89 28.36
C ALA A 204 -18.84 -6.17 28.74
N ASP A 205 -17.76 -6.91 28.92
CA ASP A 205 -16.47 -6.37 29.38
C ASP A 205 -15.57 -5.88 28.23
N LEU A 206 -15.89 -6.24 26.98
CA LEU A 206 -15.02 -6.00 25.82
C LEU A 206 -14.71 -4.53 25.58
N THR A 207 -15.71 -3.65 25.67
CA THR A 207 -15.50 -2.21 25.43
C THR A 207 -14.52 -1.61 26.46
N LYS A 208 -14.76 -1.90 27.73
CA LYS A 208 -13.90 -1.43 28.82
C LYS A 208 -12.47 -1.98 28.71
N LEU A 209 -12.35 -3.26 28.39
CA LEU A 209 -11.06 -3.93 28.21
C LEU A 209 -10.28 -3.35 27.03
N PHE A 210 -10.97 -3.10 25.91
CA PHE A 210 -10.38 -2.46 24.74
C PHE A 210 -9.83 -1.07 25.07
N GLU A 211 -10.62 -0.23 25.75
CA GLU A 211 -10.21 1.09 26.18
C GLU A 211 -8.99 1.03 27.12
N GLN A 212 -9.02 0.14 28.11
CA GLN A 212 -7.89 -0.05 29.04
C GLN A 212 -6.60 -0.45 28.32
N LYS A 213 -6.67 -1.45 27.42
CA LYS A 213 -5.49 -1.95 26.72
C LYS A 213 -4.95 -0.92 25.72
N THR A 214 -5.80 -0.21 24.99
CA THR A 214 -5.34 0.80 24.02
C THR A 214 -4.82 2.07 24.70
N THR A 215 -5.43 2.51 25.81
CA THR A 215 -4.88 3.58 26.67
C THR A 215 -3.53 3.17 27.27
N GLY A 216 -3.35 1.89 27.60
CA GLY A 216 -2.08 1.32 28.04
C GLY A 216 -1.04 1.15 26.94
N GLY A 217 -1.32 1.63 25.71
CA GLY A 217 -0.36 1.64 24.58
C GLY A 217 -0.35 0.36 23.76
N LEU A 218 -1.30 -0.56 23.91
CA LEU A 218 -1.44 -1.72 23.03
C LEU A 218 -2.17 -1.34 21.74
N GLU A 219 -1.90 -2.08 20.64
CA GLU A 219 -2.50 -1.77 19.34
C GLU A 219 -4.01 -2.02 19.32
N GLY A 220 -4.47 -3.04 20.01
CA GLY A 220 -5.87 -3.45 20.02
C GLY A 220 -6.05 -4.88 20.49
N LEU A 221 -7.15 -5.50 20.05
CA LEU A 221 -7.53 -6.86 20.41
C LEU A 221 -7.76 -7.72 19.19
N VAL A 222 -7.52 -9.03 19.36
CA VAL A 222 -8.09 -10.07 18.51
C VAL A 222 -9.12 -10.82 19.35
N ILE A 223 -10.37 -10.86 18.89
CA ILE A 223 -11.49 -11.42 19.62
C ILE A 223 -11.96 -12.67 18.89
N ARG A 224 -11.94 -13.82 19.57
CA ARG A 224 -12.45 -15.10 19.07
C ARG A 224 -13.70 -15.50 19.83
N ARG A 225 -14.77 -15.78 19.12
CA ARG A 225 -15.95 -16.37 19.73
C ARG A 225 -15.66 -17.82 20.13
N LEU A 226 -16.21 -18.23 21.28
CA LEU A 226 -16.05 -19.59 21.79
C LEU A 226 -17.20 -20.53 21.34
N ASP A 227 -18.29 -19.96 20.80
CA ASP A 227 -19.46 -20.67 20.33
C ASP A 227 -19.48 -20.92 18.81
N ARG A 228 -18.61 -20.25 18.05
CA ARG A 228 -18.51 -20.38 16.60
C ARG A 228 -17.17 -19.88 16.06
N PRO A 229 -16.74 -20.34 14.86
CA PRO A 229 -15.42 -19.99 14.30
C PRO A 229 -15.40 -18.56 13.72
N GLU A 230 -15.61 -17.56 14.56
CA GLU A 230 -15.55 -16.15 14.20
C GLU A 230 -14.39 -15.48 14.91
N VAL A 231 -13.55 -14.77 14.16
CA VAL A 231 -12.42 -14.01 14.69
C VAL A 231 -12.50 -12.56 14.20
N CYS A 232 -12.47 -11.62 15.12
CA CYS A 232 -12.47 -10.20 14.81
C CYS A 232 -11.16 -9.54 15.24
N LYS A 233 -10.70 -8.59 14.42
CA LYS A 233 -9.60 -7.68 14.73
C LYS A 233 -10.19 -6.33 15.10
N LEU A 234 -9.87 -5.84 16.27
CA LEU A 234 -10.33 -4.58 16.81
C LEU A 234 -9.13 -3.69 17.13
N LYS A 235 -9.08 -2.51 16.54
CA LYS A 235 -8.08 -1.50 16.85
C LYS A 235 -8.70 -0.09 16.82
N PRO A 236 -8.15 0.87 17.60
CA PRO A 236 -8.57 2.25 17.49
C PRO A 236 -8.24 2.75 16.07
N ARG A 237 -9.14 3.52 15.51
CA ARG A 237 -8.87 4.27 14.30
C ARG A 237 -8.55 5.71 14.67
N ARG A 238 -7.55 6.26 14.02
CA ARG A 238 -7.24 7.68 14.09
C ARG A 238 -8.12 8.40 13.08
N THR A 239 -8.80 9.44 13.51
CA THR A 239 -9.59 10.29 12.61
C THR A 239 -8.96 11.67 12.50
N VAL A 240 -9.00 12.23 11.29
CA VAL A 240 -8.45 13.54 10.98
C VAL A 240 -9.41 14.25 10.05
N ASP A 241 -9.79 15.47 10.40
CA ASP A 241 -10.57 16.34 9.53
C ASP A 241 -9.61 17.11 8.60
N ALA A 242 -9.69 16.85 7.31
CA ALA A 242 -8.79 17.41 6.32
C ALA A 242 -9.53 18.18 5.22
N ALA A 243 -8.89 19.21 4.69
CA ALA A 243 -9.40 19.93 3.52
C ALA A 243 -9.18 19.12 2.25
N VAL A 244 -10.16 19.11 1.35
CA VAL A 244 -9.98 18.63 -0.02
C VAL A 244 -9.34 19.76 -0.84
N VAL A 245 -8.16 19.51 -1.40
CA VAL A 245 -7.40 20.50 -2.19
C VAL A 245 -7.22 20.09 -3.65
N GLY A 246 -7.51 18.82 -3.96
CA GLY A 246 -7.44 18.29 -5.32
C GLY A 246 -8.03 16.89 -5.42
N PHE A 247 -8.10 16.38 -6.64
CA PHE A 247 -8.60 15.04 -6.93
C PHE A 247 -7.96 14.48 -8.19
N VAL A 248 -8.06 13.16 -8.34
CA VAL A 248 -7.74 12.43 -9.55
C VAL A 248 -9.03 11.87 -10.13
N GLU A 249 -9.21 12.00 -11.44
CA GLU A 249 -10.32 11.43 -12.19
C GLU A 249 -9.84 10.28 -13.08
N GLY A 250 -10.71 9.33 -13.39
CA GLY A 250 -10.40 8.21 -14.27
C GLY A 250 -11.52 7.19 -14.35
N GLU A 251 -11.26 6.14 -15.11
CA GLU A 251 -12.17 4.98 -15.25
C GLU A 251 -11.89 3.95 -14.15
N PHE A 252 -12.96 3.42 -13.60
CA PHE A 252 -12.91 2.27 -12.70
C PHE A 252 -14.15 1.38 -12.98
N GLU A 253 -13.96 0.08 -13.10
CA GLU A 253 -15.03 -0.91 -13.36
C GLU A 253 -16.04 -0.50 -14.46
N GLY A 254 -15.56 0.20 -15.51
CA GLY A 254 -16.38 0.68 -16.62
C GLY A 254 -17.10 2.00 -16.40
N ASN A 255 -16.98 2.60 -15.22
CA ASN A 255 -17.54 3.93 -14.88
C ASN A 255 -16.43 4.99 -14.85
N TYR A 256 -16.79 6.24 -15.16
CA TYR A 256 -15.86 7.37 -15.01
C TYR A 256 -16.21 8.15 -13.76
N GLY A 257 -15.21 8.37 -12.89
CA GLY A 257 -15.43 9.00 -11.60
C GLY A 257 -14.17 9.54 -10.94
N MET A 258 -14.31 10.01 -9.71
CA MET A 258 -13.21 10.42 -8.85
C MET A 258 -12.48 9.16 -8.34
N MET A 259 -11.18 9.07 -8.62
CA MET A 259 -10.33 7.95 -8.21
C MET A 259 -9.75 8.15 -6.81
N SER A 260 -9.30 9.36 -6.50
CA SER A 260 -8.76 9.71 -5.18
C SER A 260 -8.86 11.21 -4.91
N LEU A 261 -8.92 11.56 -3.63
CA LEU A 261 -8.84 12.94 -3.13
C LEU A 261 -7.40 13.24 -2.68
N LEU A 262 -6.88 14.43 -3.02
CA LEU A 262 -5.71 15.02 -2.37
C LEU A 262 -6.19 15.85 -1.19
N THR A 263 -5.69 15.57 0.01
CA THR A 263 -6.11 16.22 1.24
C THR A 263 -4.95 16.92 1.95
N ALA A 264 -5.28 17.97 2.68
CA ALA A 264 -4.29 18.81 3.35
C ALA A 264 -4.79 19.32 4.70
N LEU A 265 -3.84 19.68 5.58
CA LEU A 265 -4.09 20.30 6.87
C LEU A 265 -3.45 21.67 6.93
N ALA A 266 -4.10 22.59 7.66
CA ALA A 266 -3.66 23.97 7.76
C ALA A 266 -2.58 24.16 8.85
N TYR A 267 -1.58 24.96 8.52
CA TYR A 267 -0.72 25.61 9.48
C TYR A 267 -1.48 26.72 10.22
N PRO A 268 -1.01 27.15 11.40
CA PRO A 268 -1.54 28.35 12.04
C PRO A 268 -1.51 29.55 11.08
N ALA A 269 -2.51 30.41 11.17
CA ALA A 269 -2.54 31.61 10.35
C ALA A 269 -1.30 32.50 10.62
N GLY A 270 -0.59 32.82 9.55
CA GLY A 270 0.62 33.62 9.60
C GLY A 270 0.58 34.75 8.57
N GLU A 271 1.64 35.56 8.51
CA GLU A 271 1.79 36.69 7.58
C GLU A 271 1.66 36.30 6.09
N ARG A 272 1.95 35.02 5.78
CA ARG A 272 1.89 34.48 4.39
C ARG A 272 0.47 34.07 3.95
N GLY A 273 -0.55 34.30 4.76
CA GLY A 273 -1.90 33.83 4.51
C GLY A 273 -2.11 32.36 4.84
N LEU A 274 -3.07 31.71 4.20
CA LEU A 274 -3.40 30.32 4.42
C LEU A 274 -2.37 29.39 3.77
N GLN A 275 -1.69 28.62 4.59
CA GLN A 275 -0.78 27.56 4.15
C GLN A 275 -1.30 26.19 4.58
N LEU A 276 -1.22 25.23 3.67
CA LEU A 276 -1.76 23.89 3.81
C LEU A 276 -0.67 22.85 3.50
N GLN A 277 -0.51 21.90 4.42
CA GLN A 277 0.36 20.75 4.28
C GLN A 277 -0.39 19.59 3.66
N SER A 278 0.05 19.06 2.53
CA SER A 278 -0.54 17.80 2.03
C SER A 278 -0.27 16.66 3.01
N VAL A 279 -1.27 15.83 3.29
CA VAL A 279 -1.15 14.76 4.30
C VAL A 279 -1.49 13.40 3.76
N ALA A 280 -2.44 13.32 2.83
CA ALA A 280 -2.82 12.04 2.24
C ALA A 280 -3.43 12.22 0.84
N ARG A 281 -3.28 11.18 0.04
CA ARG A 281 -4.12 10.93 -1.13
C ARG A 281 -4.98 9.71 -0.81
N VAL A 282 -6.30 9.90 -0.85
CA VAL A 282 -7.26 8.91 -0.38
C VAL A 282 -8.13 8.43 -1.53
N GLY A 283 -8.03 7.15 -1.86
CA GLY A 283 -8.79 6.49 -2.94
C GLY A 283 -9.70 5.36 -2.46
N SER A 284 -9.64 4.99 -1.17
CA SER A 284 -10.45 3.93 -0.56
C SER A 284 -11.50 4.50 0.40
N GLY A 285 -12.54 3.71 0.68
CA GLY A 285 -13.67 4.12 1.52
C GLY A 285 -14.83 4.78 0.74
N PHE A 286 -14.76 4.78 -0.58
CA PHE A 286 -15.82 5.28 -1.47
C PHE A 286 -16.52 4.10 -2.14
N ASN A 287 -17.84 4.16 -2.26
CA ASN A 287 -18.61 3.35 -3.18
C ASN A 287 -18.65 3.98 -4.58
N ASP A 288 -19.24 3.31 -5.56
CA ASP A 288 -19.28 3.75 -6.95
C ASP A 288 -20.05 5.04 -7.12
N GLN A 289 -21.17 5.19 -6.44
CA GLN A 289 -21.98 6.41 -6.49
C GLN A 289 -21.24 7.58 -5.87
N ASP A 290 -20.54 7.38 -4.75
CA ASP A 290 -19.70 8.42 -4.13
C ASP A 290 -18.68 8.96 -5.13
N ARG A 291 -18.08 8.11 -5.95
CA ARG A 291 -17.07 8.52 -6.94
C ARG A 291 -17.64 9.43 -8.03
N VAL A 292 -18.83 9.13 -8.49
CA VAL A 292 -19.56 9.96 -9.48
C VAL A 292 -19.96 11.30 -8.85
N ASP A 293 -20.53 11.26 -7.65
CA ASP A 293 -21.00 12.46 -6.93
C ASP A 293 -19.83 13.38 -6.58
N TRP A 294 -18.71 12.84 -6.10
CA TRP A 294 -17.50 13.61 -5.83
C TRP A 294 -16.94 14.25 -7.10
N LEU A 295 -16.90 13.53 -8.23
CA LEU A 295 -16.45 14.10 -9.50
C LEU A 295 -17.33 15.29 -9.91
N SER A 296 -18.64 15.14 -9.81
CA SER A 296 -19.60 16.21 -10.13
C SER A 296 -19.37 17.46 -9.28
N ARG A 297 -19.25 17.29 -7.95
CA ARG A 297 -19.01 18.39 -6.99
C ARG A 297 -17.68 19.10 -7.24
N LEU A 298 -16.59 18.33 -7.45
CA LEU A 298 -15.25 18.89 -7.55
C LEU A 298 -14.95 19.51 -8.92
N SER A 299 -15.60 19.04 -9.98
CA SER A 299 -15.39 19.55 -11.35
C SER A 299 -15.71 21.03 -11.50
N THR A 300 -16.69 21.54 -10.75
CA THR A 300 -17.09 22.96 -10.76
C THR A 300 -16.14 23.85 -9.96
N LEU A 301 -15.28 23.26 -9.12
CA LEU A 301 -14.35 23.97 -8.24
C LEU A 301 -12.90 23.94 -8.74
N ARG A 302 -12.66 23.45 -9.94
CA ARG A 302 -11.31 23.37 -10.52
C ARG A 302 -10.65 24.73 -10.61
N VAL A 303 -9.37 24.77 -10.24
CA VAL A 303 -8.50 25.95 -10.35
C VAL A 303 -7.15 25.52 -10.91
N ASP A 304 -6.36 26.50 -11.36
CA ASP A 304 -5.03 26.23 -11.88
C ASP A 304 -4.14 25.55 -10.84
N ALA A 305 -3.38 24.57 -11.30
CA ALA A 305 -2.48 23.81 -10.45
C ALA A 305 -1.25 24.66 -10.05
N PRO A 306 -0.90 24.72 -8.77
CA PRO A 306 0.30 25.40 -8.30
C PRO A 306 1.57 24.62 -8.64
N LEU A 307 1.43 23.30 -8.82
CA LEU A 307 2.47 22.34 -9.12
C LEU A 307 1.87 21.18 -9.91
N ALA A 308 2.58 20.75 -10.93
CA ALA A 308 2.23 19.55 -11.65
C ALA A 308 2.45 18.31 -10.75
N MET A 309 1.37 17.59 -10.44
CA MET A 309 1.37 16.40 -9.57
C MET A 309 0.60 15.25 -10.22
N SER A 310 0.98 14.02 -9.89
CA SER A 310 0.28 12.81 -10.33
C SER A 310 0.05 11.82 -9.18
N ASP A 311 -0.86 10.90 -9.41
CA ASP A 311 -1.00 9.71 -8.58
C ASP A 311 0.07 8.65 -8.92
N SER A 312 -0.01 7.48 -8.26
CA SER A 312 0.91 6.36 -8.50
C SER A 312 0.82 5.77 -9.90
N ASP A 313 -0.31 5.98 -10.58
CA ASP A 313 -0.54 5.51 -11.95
C ASP A 313 -0.16 6.55 -13.01
N GLY A 314 0.32 7.72 -12.57
CA GLY A 314 0.71 8.82 -13.44
C GLY A 314 -0.45 9.70 -13.89
N ARG A 315 -1.66 9.56 -13.31
CA ARG A 315 -2.80 10.41 -13.63
C ARG A 315 -2.65 11.77 -12.95
N THR A 316 -2.97 12.84 -13.66
CA THR A 316 -2.81 14.21 -13.16
C THR A 316 -3.77 14.51 -12.01
N ILE A 317 -3.27 15.12 -10.94
CA ILE A 317 -4.11 15.69 -9.87
C ILE A 317 -4.66 17.03 -10.35
N ARG A 318 -5.99 17.19 -10.26
CA ARG A 318 -6.72 18.43 -10.52
C ARG A 318 -6.91 19.17 -9.21
N PHE A 319 -6.38 20.38 -9.10
CA PHE A 319 -6.58 21.22 -7.92
C PHE A 319 -7.97 21.85 -7.93
N VAL A 320 -8.51 22.07 -6.74
CA VAL A 320 -9.82 22.69 -6.53
C VAL A 320 -9.72 23.84 -5.53
N LYS A 321 -10.66 24.79 -5.62
CA LYS A 321 -10.88 25.76 -4.56
C LYS A 321 -11.18 25.01 -3.27
N PRO A 322 -10.47 25.27 -2.15
CA PRO A 322 -10.76 24.57 -0.90
C PRO A 322 -12.14 25.00 -0.37
N GLY A 323 -12.94 24.04 0.01
CA GLY A 323 -14.32 24.28 0.48
C GLY A 323 -14.93 23.08 1.17
N PHE A 324 -14.40 21.88 0.93
CA PHE A 324 -14.86 20.65 1.60
C PHE A 324 -13.91 20.22 2.69
N VAL A 325 -14.49 19.86 3.83
CA VAL A 325 -13.81 19.17 4.92
C VAL A 325 -14.27 17.71 4.93
N VAL A 326 -13.32 16.79 4.96
CA VAL A 326 -13.58 15.35 5.01
C VAL A 326 -12.94 14.76 6.25
N GLU A 327 -13.62 13.82 6.87
CA GLU A 327 -13.05 12.98 7.92
C GLU A 327 -12.34 11.81 7.25
N LEU A 328 -11.06 11.69 7.55
CA LEU A 328 -10.22 10.57 7.16
C LEU A 328 -10.05 9.64 8.34
N GLU A 329 -10.18 8.35 8.12
CA GLU A 329 -9.82 7.32 9.09
C GLU A 329 -8.45 6.76 8.68
N ALA A 330 -7.53 6.60 9.64
CA ALA A 330 -6.24 5.99 9.39
C ALA A 330 -5.95 4.88 10.41
N GLU A 331 -5.15 3.93 10.00
CA GLU A 331 -4.72 2.86 10.90
C GLU A 331 -3.79 3.35 11.99
N ASP A 332 -2.91 4.30 11.63
CA ASP A 332 -2.01 4.95 12.57
C ASP A 332 -1.50 6.28 11.98
N ILE A 333 -0.76 7.04 12.80
CA ILE A 333 -0.04 8.25 12.40
C ILE A 333 1.45 7.95 12.50
N LEU A 334 2.13 7.87 11.37
CA LEU A 334 3.58 7.69 11.31
C LEU A 334 4.26 9.03 11.58
N PRO A 335 5.32 9.06 12.40
CA PRO A 335 6.06 10.29 12.68
C PRO A 335 6.63 10.90 11.39
N ALA A 336 6.92 12.18 11.45
CA ALA A 336 7.66 12.85 10.38
C ALA A 336 9.03 12.17 10.24
N ASP A 337 9.38 11.81 9.00
CA ASP A 337 10.68 11.27 8.65
C ASP A 337 11.47 12.37 7.93
N GLU A 338 12.54 12.84 8.53
CA GLU A 338 13.37 13.91 7.97
C GLU A 338 14.10 13.48 6.69
N GLU A 339 14.33 12.17 6.54
CA GLU A 339 14.96 11.59 5.34
C GLU A 339 13.95 11.22 4.25
N ALA A 340 12.67 11.09 4.60
CA ALA A 340 11.64 10.86 3.60
C ALA A 340 11.38 12.17 2.83
N SER A 341 11.16 12.05 1.53
CA SER A 341 10.76 13.19 0.68
C SER A 341 9.66 13.99 1.34
N GLY A 342 9.94 15.24 1.70
CA GLY A 342 9.00 16.13 2.36
C GLY A 342 7.67 16.21 1.58
N GLN A 343 6.58 16.38 2.31
CA GLN A 343 5.26 16.55 1.71
C GLN A 343 5.06 18.00 1.29
N GLN A 344 4.25 18.20 0.26
CA GLN A 344 4.04 19.51 -0.35
C GLN A 344 3.32 20.47 0.60
N VAL A 345 3.80 21.71 0.64
CA VAL A 345 3.13 22.82 1.27
C VAL A 345 2.57 23.74 0.19
N PHE A 346 1.29 24.05 0.29
CA PHE A 346 0.56 24.89 -0.64
C PHE A 346 0.10 26.17 0.05
N GLY A 347 0.26 27.31 -0.63
CA GLY A 347 -0.37 28.56 -0.25
C GLY A 347 -1.70 28.75 -0.99
N TRP A 348 -2.72 29.31 -0.33
CA TRP A 348 -3.99 29.70 -0.92
C TRP A 348 -4.29 31.18 -0.67
N ASN A 349 -4.48 31.93 -1.73
CA ASN A 349 -4.73 33.38 -1.68
C ASN A 349 -6.16 33.78 -2.05
N ASN A 350 -7.14 32.90 -1.83
CA ASN A 350 -8.56 33.03 -2.18
C ASN A 350 -8.91 32.98 -3.68
N SER A 351 -7.92 32.90 -4.58
CA SER A 351 -8.16 32.80 -6.02
C SER A 351 -7.34 31.69 -6.68
N ARG A 352 -6.12 31.46 -6.23
CA ARG A 352 -5.18 30.48 -6.81
C ARG A 352 -4.30 29.85 -5.76
N TRP A 353 -3.82 28.68 -6.09
CA TRP A 353 -2.79 27.98 -5.33
C TRP A 353 -1.39 28.48 -5.69
N SER A 354 -0.48 28.43 -4.71
CA SER A 354 0.96 28.47 -4.90
C SER A 354 1.61 27.22 -4.35
N PHE A 355 2.71 26.79 -4.94
CA PHE A 355 3.59 25.79 -4.32
C PHE A 355 4.61 26.52 -3.46
N ASP A 356 4.57 26.29 -2.17
CA ASP A 356 5.43 26.98 -1.20
C ASP A 356 6.65 26.15 -0.79
N GLY A 357 6.73 24.89 -1.13
CA GLY A 357 7.87 24.02 -0.89
C GLY A 357 7.51 22.67 -0.30
N LEU A 358 8.50 22.03 0.34
CA LEU A 358 8.35 20.74 1.01
C LEU A 358 8.64 20.89 2.50
N ALA A 359 7.90 20.16 3.33
CA ALA A 359 8.16 20.08 4.75
C ALA A 359 7.98 18.64 5.25
N ALA A 360 8.77 18.27 6.26
CA ALA A 360 8.55 17.03 6.98
C ALA A 360 7.22 17.10 7.73
N CYS A 361 6.39 16.08 7.58
CA CYS A 361 5.07 16.01 8.20
C CYS A 361 4.75 14.57 8.59
N PRO A 362 4.09 14.32 9.74
CA PRO A 362 3.52 13.01 10.03
C PRO A 362 2.61 12.55 8.91
N ARG A 363 2.59 11.25 8.64
CA ARG A 363 1.81 10.64 7.57
C ARG A 363 0.72 9.74 8.14
N LEU A 364 -0.42 9.72 7.49
CA LEU A 364 -1.49 8.77 7.80
C LEU A 364 -1.15 7.41 7.19
N LEU A 365 -1.19 6.35 8.01
CA LEU A 365 -1.02 4.98 7.53
C LEU A 365 -2.35 4.44 7.02
N LEU A 366 -2.38 3.99 5.76
CA LEU A 366 -3.55 3.43 5.08
C LEU A 366 -4.82 4.30 5.28
N PRO A 367 -4.78 5.59 4.89
CA PRO A 367 -5.92 6.47 5.05
C PRO A 367 -7.09 6.03 4.17
N THR A 368 -8.29 6.08 4.74
CA THR A 368 -9.55 5.82 4.06
C THR A 368 -10.51 6.99 4.26
N PHE A 369 -11.38 7.22 3.30
CA PHE A 369 -12.46 8.19 3.45
C PHE A 369 -13.47 7.67 4.48
N GLY A 370 -13.72 8.46 5.51
CA GLY A 370 -14.75 8.20 6.50
C GLY A 370 -16.08 8.81 6.10
N ARG A 371 -16.12 10.14 5.98
CA ARG A 371 -17.32 10.87 5.58
C ARG A 371 -17.02 12.30 5.16
N LEU A 372 -17.97 12.92 4.45
CA LEU A 372 -18.01 14.37 4.27
C LEU A 372 -18.47 15.03 5.58
N ARG A 373 -17.72 16.03 6.04
CA ARG A 373 -18.06 16.83 7.22
C ARG A 373 -18.98 18.00 6.82
N ALA A 374 -20.22 17.67 6.47
CA ALA A 374 -21.23 18.68 6.13
C ALA A 374 -21.58 19.63 7.28
N ASP A 375 -21.19 19.25 8.50
CA ASP A 375 -21.32 20.02 9.74
C ASP A 375 -20.18 21.03 9.96
N LYS A 376 -19.16 21.07 9.06
CA LYS A 376 -17.99 21.93 9.18
C LYS A 376 -17.72 22.72 7.92
N ASP A 377 -17.68 24.02 8.05
CA ASP A 377 -17.13 24.90 7.02
C ASP A 377 -15.61 24.80 6.97
N PHE A 378 -15.06 24.98 5.77
CA PHE A 378 -13.60 25.04 5.62
C PHE A 378 -13.05 26.30 6.31
N THR A 379 -12.32 26.08 7.39
CA THR A 379 -11.52 27.09 8.11
C THR A 379 -10.18 26.47 8.50
N PRO A 380 -9.11 27.28 8.67
CA PRO A 380 -7.83 26.76 9.16
C PRO A 380 -7.95 25.97 10.47
N GLN A 381 -8.85 26.39 11.36
CA GLN A 381 -9.10 25.74 12.63
C GLN A 381 -9.78 24.38 12.49
N ALA A 382 -10.69 24.22 11.52
CA ALA A 382 -11.39 22.97 11.27
C ALA A 382 -10.43 21.87 10.77
N VAL A 383 -9.37 22.25 10.07
CA VAL A 383 -8.41 21.34 9.40
C VAL A 383 -6.97 21.57 9.87
N ARG A 384 -6.78 21.92 11.12
CA ARG A 384 -5.46 22.27 11.68
C ARG A 384 -4.49 21.09 11.69
N LEU A 385 -3.22 21.37 11.43
CA LEU A 385 -2.12 20.39 11.44
C LEU A 385 -1.89 19.77 12.83
N THR A 386 -2.26 20.47 13.91
CA THR A 386 -2.17 19.97 15.29
C THR A 386 -2.89 18.66 15.55
N GLN A 387 -3.86 18.28 14.70
CA GLN A 387 -4.51 16.97 14.76
C GLN A 387 -3.51 15.80 14.59
N LEU A 388 -2.42 16.02 13.84
CA LEU A 388 -1.36 15.02 13.65
C LEU A 388 -0.20 15.17 14.62
N THR A 389 0.15 16.41 14.98
CA THR A 389 1.36 16.71 15.73
C THR A 389 1.11 16.77 17.24
N GLY A 390 -0.14 16.90 17.68
CA GLY A 390 -0.52 17.13 19.09
C GLY A 390 -0.09 18.48 19.66
N ARG A 391 0.64 19.29 18.87
CA ARG A 391 1.13 20.63 19.24
C ARG A 391 1.14 21.55 18.04
N GLU A 392 1.12 22.85 18.25
CA GLU A 392 1.30 23.80 17.18
C GLU A 392 2.70 23.69 16.57
N VAL A 393 2.73 23.68 15.26
CA VAL A 393 3.96 23.64 14.46
C VAL A 393 4.02 24.93 13.66
N ALA A 394 5.10 25.68 13.85
CA ALA A 394 5.33 26.86 13.02
C ALA A 394 5.45 26.47 11.54
N THR A 395 5.02 27.36 10.68
CA THR A 395 5.21 27.17 9.24
C THR A 395 6.71 27.05 8.95
N PRO A 396 7.15 25.98 8.30
CA PRO A 396 8.57 25.77 8.03
C PRO A 396 9.15 26.88 7.17
N GLU A 397 10.43 27.20 7.35
CA GLU A 397 11.17 28.00 6.38
C GLU A 397 11.25 27.19 5.08
N LEU A 398 10.55 27.68 4.08
CA LEU A 398 10.38 26.94 2.84
C LEU A 398 11.52 27.25 1.88
N ILE A 399 12.15 26.20 1.40
CA ILE A 399 13.27 26.25 0.48
C ILE A 399 12.79 26.72 -0.90
N ASN A 400 13.63 27.53 -1.52
CA ASN A 400 13.62 28.18 -2.82
C ASN A 400 12.49 27.79 -3.81
N ARG A 401 11.75 28.79 -4.28
CA ARG A 401 10.53 28.68 -5.09
C ARG A 401 10.76 28.57 -6.59
N ASN A 402 11.98 28.70 -7.06
CA ASN A 402 12.29 28.63 -8.49
C ASN A 402 12.62 27.20 -8.87
N LEU A 403 11.70 26.53 -9.55
CA LEU A 403 11.97 25.23 -10.12
C LEU A 403 13.04 25.36 -11.22
N PRO A 404 14.09 24.54 -11.20
CA PRO A 404 15.05 24.49 -12.29
C PRO A 404 14.37 24.16 -13.62
N ALA A 405 14.95 24.63 -14.71
CA ALA A 405 14.48 24.29 -16.05
C ALA A 405 14.51 22.78 -16.28
N LEU A 406 13.59 22.29 -17.10
CA LEU A 406 13.57 20.89 -17.53
C LEU A 406 14.69 20.64 -18.54
N GLU A 407 15.54 19.66 -18.27
CA GLU A 407 16.41 19.05 -19.26
C GLU A 407 15.58 18.08 -20.11
N ILE A 408 15.54 18.25 -21.43
CA ILE A 408 14.78 17.39 -22.32
C ILE A 408 15.59 16.12 -22.60
N MET A 409 15.12 14.99 -22.07
CA MET A 409 15.73 13.68 -22.22
C MET A 409 15.29 12.97 -23.50
N ARG A 410 14.02 13.15 -23.90
CA ARG A 410 13.43 12.46 -25.05
C ARG A 410 12.38 13.35 -25.71
N ARG A 411 12.39 13.37 -27.04
CA ARG A 411 11.40 14.09 -27.86
C ARG A 411 11.11 13.26 -29.10
N GLU A 412 9.85 12.87 -29.27
CA GLU A 412 9.39 12.08 -30.41
C GLU A 412 8.10 12.66 -30.97
N VAL A 413 7.94 12.52 -32.28
CA VAL A 413 6.74 12.93 -32.99
C VAL A 413 6.29 11.74 -33.85
N TYR A 414 5.04 11.40 -33.70
CA TYR A 414 4.39 10.33 -34.46
C TYR A 414 3.29 10.91 -35.34
N THR A 415 3.18 10.44 -36.55
CA THR A 415 2.18 10.94 -37.51
C THR A 415 1.41 9.79 -38.15
N LYS A 416 0.14 10.07 -38.48
CA LYS A 416 -0.73 9.16 -39.20
C LYS A 416 -1.68 9.97 -40.07
N GLU A 417 -1.87 9.56 -41.30
CA GLU A 417 -2.91 10.10 -42.17
C GLU A 417 -4.26 9.43 -41.87
N VAL A 418 -5.28 10.20 -41.57
CA VAL A 418 -6.64 9.75 -41.26
C VAL A 418 -7.62 10.53 -42.12
N LYS A 419 -8.24 9.87 -43.12
CA LYS A 419 -9.24 10.52 -44.00
C LYS A 419 -8.73 11.80 -44.70
N GLY A 420 -7.46 11.80 -45.13
CA GLY A 420 -6.83 12.95 -45.78
C GLY A 420 -6.37 14.07 -44.84
N ALA A 421 -6.48 13.90 -43.55
CA ALA A 421 -5.97 14.83 -42.52
C ALA A 421 -4.83 14.19 -41.73
N LEU A 422 -3.83 14.98 -41.36
CA LEU A 422 -2.69 14.52 -40.56
C LEU A 422 -3.07 14.53 -39.08
N ALA A 423 -3.01 13.36 -38.45
CA ALA A 423 -3.02 13.21 -37.01
C ALA A 423 -1.58 13.20 -36.47
N VAL A 424 -1.30 13.94 -35.41
CA VAL A 424 0.05 14.10 -34.85
C VAL A 424 0.02 13.78 -33.36
N ARG A 425 0.98 12.96 -32.92
CA ARG A 425 1.23 12.72 -31.50
C ARG A 425 2.65 13.12 -31.16
N LYS A 426 2.82 13.80 -30.04
CA LYS A 426 4.13 14.29 -29.60
C LYS A 426 4.37 13.86 -28.16
N LEU A 427 5.50 13.21 -27.96
CA LEU A 427 6.03 12.85 -26.65
C LEU A 427 7.21 13.75 -26.32
N VAL A 428 7.22 14.33 -25.11
CA VAL A 428 8.38 15.02 -24.56
C VAL A 428 8.58 14.53 -23.14
N VAL A 429 9.78 14.06 -22.81
CA VAL A 429 10.19 13.67 -21.45
C VAL A 429 11.26 14.64 -20.98
N GLY A 430 11.00 15.28 -19.85
CA GLY A 430 11.93 16.19 -19.22
C GLY A 430 12.35 15.72 -17.83
N ARG A 431 13.58 16.09 -17.42
CA ARG A 431 14.13 15.81 -16.10
C ARG A 431 14.49 17.10 -15.39
N ARG A 432 14.32 17.12 -14.06
CA ARG A 432 14.85 18.14 -13.12
C ARG A 432 15.71 17.46 -12.06
N PRO A 433 16.63 18.20 -11.41
CA PRO A 433 17.33 17.69 -10.23
C PRO A 433 16.33 17.26 -9.15
N ALA A 434 16.56 16.12 -8.50
CA ALA A 434 15.68 15.59 -7.44
C ALA A 434 15.56 16.55 -6.23
N THR A 435 16.56 17.40 -6.02
CA THR A 435 16.59 18.42 -4.96
C THR A 435 15.66 19.61 -5.19
N ALA A 436 15.01 19.69 -6.35
CA ALA A 436 14.14 20.82 -6.71
C ALA A 436 12.78 20.82 -5.98
N GLY A 437 12.49 19.83 -5.15
CA GLY A 437 11.22 19.75 -4.41
C GLY A 437 9.99 19.48 -5.27
N ALA A 438 10.17 19.12 -6.53
CA ALA A 438 9.13 18.75 -7.48
C ALA A 438 9.41 17.36 -8.05
N PHE A 439 8.47 16.84 -8.84
CA PHE A 439 8.69 15.57 -9.53
C PHE A 439 9.90 15.69 -10.47
N PRO A 440 10.91 14.80 -10.33
CA PRO A 440 12.11 14.88 -11.15
C PRO A 440 11.81 14.66 -12.65
N TYR A 441 10.83 13.83 -12.96
CA TYR A 441 10.49 13.50 -14.35
C TYR A 441 9.10 14.01 -14.70
N VAL A 442 9.01 14.69 -15.85
CA VAL A 442 7.75 15.21 -16.41
C VAL A 442 7.60 14.70 -17.84
N ILE A 443 6.45 14.14 -18.14
CA ILE A 443 6.13 13.56 -19.45
C ILE A 443 4.97 14.36 -20.03
N PHE A 444 5.19 15.01 -21.16
CA PHE A 444 4.15 15.71 -21.92
C PHE A 444 3.76 14.83 -23.12
N TRP A 445 2.49 14.51 -23.17
CA TRP A 445 1.88 13.83 -24.31
C TRP A 445 0.88 14.76 -24.96
N THR A 446 1.04 15.00 -26.26
CA THR A 446 0.14 15.82 -27.06
C THR A 446 -0.47 14.95 -28.14
N ASP A 447 -1.77 14.96 -28.27
CA ASP A 447 -2.53 14.28 -29.31
C ASP A 447 -3.33 15.33 -30.11
N PHE A 448 -3.00 15.49 -31.38
CA PHE A 448 -3.70 16.37 -32.32
C PHE A 448 -4.38 15.54 -33.39
N SER A 449 -5.68 15.75 -33.57
CA SER A 449 -6.48 15.11 -34.62
C SER A 449 -7.53 16.09 -35.11
N ALA A 450 -7.36 16.60 -36.31
CA ALA A 450 -8.18 17.67 -36.91
C ALA A 450 -9.68 17.36 -36.96
N GLY A 451 -10.05 16.07 -37.09
CA GLY A 451 -11.46 15.65 -37.18
C GLY A 451 -12.21 15.48 -35.86
N ARG A 452 -11.59 15.80 -34.72
CA ARG A 452 -12.23 15.69 -33.40
C ARG A 452 -12.96 16.98 -33.02
N LYS A 453 -13.97 16.87 -32.15
CA LYS A 453 -14.64 18.01 -31.54
C LYS A 453 -13.66 18.88 -30.74
N THR A 454 -12.69 18.25 -30.07
CA THR A 454 -11.54 18.90 -29.43
C THR A 454 -10.27 18.42 -30.13
N PRO A 455 -9.75 19.18 -31.12
CA PRO A 455 -8.66 18.70 -31.96
C PRO A 455 -7.34 18.45 -31.23
N LEU A 456 -7.08 19.23 -30.17
CA LEU A 456 -5.84 19.16 -29.39
C LEU A 456 -6.12 18.68 -27.97
N GLU A 457 -5.50 17.56 -27.59
CA GLU A 457 -5.47 17.06 -26.22
C GLU A 457 -4.05 17.05 -25.70
N VAL A 458 -3.84 17.53 -24.47
CA VAL A 458 -2.53 17.53 -23.80
C VAL A 458 -2.67 16.81 -22.47
N THR A 459 -1.85 15.79 -22.28
CA THR A 459 -1.73 15.04 -21.02
C THR A 459 -0.35 15.27 -20.44
N THR A 460 -0.27 15.60 -19.15
CA THR A 460 1.00 15.74 -18.43
C THR A 460 1.05 14.70 -17.32
N LEU A 461 2.09 13.87 -17.34
CA LEU A 461 2.32 12.83 -16.34
C LEU A 461 3.61 13.13 -15.58
N PHE A 462 3.71 12.61 -14.36
CA PHE A 462 4.83 12.85 -13.46
C PHE A 462 5.35 11.54 -12.89
N ALA A 463 6.67 11.49 -12.64
CA ALA A 463 7.28 10.35 -12.00
C ALA A 463 8.39 10.77 -11.04
N HIS A 464 8.56 10.01 -9.95
CA HIS A 464 9.64 10.22 -8.98
C HIS A 464 10.95 9.54 -9.39
N THR A 465 10.88 8.51 -10.24
CA THR A 465 12.04 7.73 -10.68
C THR A 465 12.06 7.59 -12.20
N GLU A 466 13.24 7.39 -12.76
CA GLU A 466 13.44 7.13 -14.19
C GLU A 466 12.69 5.88 -14.65
N THR A 467 12.82 4.78 -13.91
CA THR A 467 12.12 3.53 -14.20
C THR A 467 10.60 3.72 -14.29
N ARG A 468 10.02 4.56 -13.41
CA ARG A 468 8.59 4.85 -13.47
C ARG A 468 8.24 5.73 -14.67
N ALA A 469 9.08 6.70 -15.00
CA ALA A 469 8.91 7.53 -16.19
C ALA A 469 8.94 6.69 -17.47
N GLU A 470 9.89 5.78 -17.60
CA GLU A 470 9.99 4.85 -18.70
C GLU A 470 8.76 3.93 -18.82
N ALA A 471 8.26 3.39 -17.70
CA ALA A 471 7.06 2.58 -17.67
C ALA A 471 5.81 3.35 -18.17
N LEU A 472 5.66 4.62 -17.76
CA LEU A 472 4.57 5.49 -18.23
C LEU A 472 4.70 5.81 -19.70
N VAL A 473 5.90 6.10 -20.19
CA VAL A 473 6.18 6.34 -21.61
C VAL A 473 5.86 5.11 -22.45
N LYS A 474 6.31 3.93 -22.00
CA LYS A 474 6.02 2.65 -22.69
C LYS A 474 4.52 2.43 -22.83
N LYS A 475 3.77 2.62 -21.74
CA LYS A 475 2.31 2.51 -21.72
C LYS A 475 1.66 3.48 -22.72
N LEU A 476 2.05 4.77 -22.72
CA LEU A 476 1.53 5.77 -23.66
C LEU A 476 1.76 5.37 -25.12
N ILE A 477 2.95 4.85 -25.44
CA ILE A 477 3.29 4.41 -26.80
C ILE A 477 2.46 3.17 -27.18
N GLU A 478 2.36 2.17 -26.31
CA GLU A 478 1.59 0.95 -26.54
C GLU A 478 0.10 1.25 -26.78
N GLU A 479 -0.50 2.12 -25.98
CA GLU A 479 -1.92 2.47 -26.09
C GLU A 479 -2.24 3.35 -27.30
N ASN A 480 -1.29 4.18 -27.73
CA ASN A 480 -1.58 5.26 -28.65
C ASN A 480 -0.86 5.12 -30.01
N VAL A 481 0.38 4.65 -30.06
CA VAL A 481 1.20 4.63 -31.30
C VAL A 481 1.02 3.37 -32.10
N THR A 482 0.83 2.21 -31.48
CA THR A 482 0.69 0.89 -32.15
C THR A 482 -0.48 0.78 -33.11
N LYS A 483 -1.32 1.81 -33.21
CA LYS A 483 -2.48 1.88 -34.11
C LYS A 483 -2.13 2.44 -35.50
N GLY A 484 -0.87 2.27 -35.97
CA GLY A 484 -0.43 2.67 -37.30
C GLY A 484 0.04 4.12 -37.41
N PHE A 485 0.68 4.63 -36.35
CA PHE A 485 1.44 5.87 -36.38
C PHE A 485 2.91 5.58 -36.70
N ASP A 486 3.51 6.39 -37.54
CA ASP A 486 4.93 6.33 -37.93
C ASP A 486 5.73 7.36 -37.14
N LEU A 487 6.90 6.96 -36.61
CA LEU A 487 7.84 7.89 -35.99
C LEU A 487 8.49 8.78 -37.03
N VAL A 488 8.37 10.07 -36.89
CA VAL A 488 8.98 11.06 -37.79
C VAL A 488 10.50 11.01 -37.66
N GLY A 489 11.21 10.84 -38.78
CA GLY A 489 12.67 10.76 -38.80
C GLY A 489 13.26 9.38 -38.52
N ALA A 490 12.45 8.35 -38.32
CA ALA A 490 12.94 6.99 -38.35
C ALA A 490 13.33 6.59 -39.78
N PRO A 491 14.46 5.88 -39.99
CA PRO A 491 14.77 5.34 -41.33
C PRO A 491 13.62 4.41 -41.74
N LYS A 492 13.00 4.67 -42.89
CA LYS A 492 12.03 3.75 -43.44
C LYS A 492 12.69 2.37 -43.55
N PRO A 493 12.07 1.29 -43.07
CA PRO A 493 12.57 -0.04 -43.33
C PRO A 493 12.69 -0.18 -44.87
N ALA A 494 13.84 -0.63 -45.33
CA ALA A 494 14.05 -0.92 -46.76
C ALA A 494 12.89 -1.80 -47.21
N ALA A 495 12.20 -1.37 -48.27
CA ALA A 495 11.13 -2.17 -48.87
C ALA A 495 11.68 -3.56 -49.13
N ALA A 496 11.01 -4.58 -48.61
CA ALA A 496 11.37 -5.95 -48.92
C ALA A 496 11.39 -6.11 -50.45
N PRO A 497 12.42 -6.73 -51.04
CA PRO A 497 12.47 -6.93 -52.47
C PRO A 497 11.21 -7.70 -52.89
N ALA A 498 10.54 -7.19 -53.93
CA ALA A 498 9.39 -7.86 -54.53
C ALA A 498 9.76 -9.31 -54.85
N PRO A 499 8.90 -10.29 -54.60
CA PRO A 499 9.17 -11.67 -55.01
C PRO A 499 9.39 -11.70 -56.54
N ALA A 500 10.52 -12.26 -56.94
CA ALA A 500 10.82 -12.50 -58.35
C ALA A 500 9.67 -13.30 -58.98
N GLU A 501 9.10 -12.77 -60.05
CA GLU A 501 8.13 -13.48 -60.89
C GLU A 501 8.82 -14.76 -61.44
N ALA A 502 8.36 -15.89 -60.98
CA ALA A 502 8.71 -17.17 -61.60
C ALA A 502 7.83 -17.33 -62.81
N GLU A 503 8.45 -17.19 -64.04
CA GLU A 503 7.87 -17.69 -65.30
C GLU A 503 7.61 -19.19 -65.16
N THR A 504 6.35 -19.57 -65.18
CA THR A 504 5.97 -20.93 -65.59
C THR A 504 4.91 -20.86 -66.68
N ASP A 505 5.38 -21.27 -67.85
CA ASP A 505 4.62 -21.58 -69.03
C ASP A 505 3.72 -22.82 -68.78
N GLU A 506 2.65 -22.85 -69.57
CA GLU A 506 1.80 -23.98 -69.99
C GLU A 506 0.38 -24.13 -69.44
N ALA A 507 -0.48 -23.91 -70.48
CA ALA A 507 -1.64 -24.71 -70.85
C ALA A 507 -2.93 -24.72 -70.00
N LYS A 508 -3.95 -24.16 -70.68
CA LYS A 508 -5.40 -24.34 -70.44
C LYS A 508 -5.87 -25.79 -70.58
N PRO A 509 -7.02 -26.19 -69.96
CA PRO A 509 -8.27 -25.96 -70.69
C PRO A 509 -9.50 -25.59 -69.80
N LYS A 510 -10.44 -24.98 -70.55
CA LYS A 510 -11.80 -24.58 -70.12
C LYS A 510 -12.68 -25.75 -69.69
N LYS A 511 -13.55 -25.53 -68.68
CA LYS A 511 -14.93 -26.03 -68.62
C LYS A 511 -15.81 -25.21 -67.68
N LYS A 512 -16.73 -24.52 -68.27
CA LYS A 512 -18.19 -24.45 -68.21
C LYS A 512 -18.88 -24.47 -66.82
N ALA A 513 -19.68 -23.47 -66.76
CA ALA A 513 -20.70 -23.11 -65.78
C ALA A 513 -21.74 -24.19 -65.39
N ALA A 514 -22.26 -24.08 -64.21
CA ALA A 514 -23.67 -24.37 -63.95
C ALA A 514 -24.16 -23.55 -62.67
N LYS A 515 -25.23 -22.80 -62.95
CA LYS A 515 -26.13 -22.17 -61.98
C LYS A 515 -26.97 -23.21 -61.26
N LYS A 516 -27.34 -22.93 -59.99
CA LYS A 516 -28.67 -23.16 -59.37
C LYS A 516 -28.57 -22.56 -57.97
N LYS A 517 -29.28 -21.60 -57.64
CA LYS A 517 -30.62 -21.16 -57.31
C LYS A 517 -31.33 -22.00 -56.25
N ALA A 518 -31.71 -21.29 -55.17
CA ALA A 518 -32.92 -21.30 -54.31
C ALA A 518 -32.97 -22.38 -53.24
N ALA A 519 -33.26 -21.93 -52.13
CA ALA A 519 -34.41 -21.66 -51.28
C ALA A 519 -34.45 -22.67 -50.12
N GLU A 520 -34.40 -22.27 -48.96
CA GLU A 520 -35.47 -21.86 -48.00
C GLU A 520 -34.83 -21.15 -46.83
#